data_95bdd7502b3427a73163bb60b5b74d93
#
_entry.id   95bdd7502b3427a73163bb60b5b74d93
#
_cell.length_a   1.000
_cell.length_b   1.000
_cell.length_c   1.000
_cell.angle_alpha   90.00
_cell.angle_beta   90.00
_cell.angle_gamma   90.00
#
_symmetry.space_group_name_H-M   'P 1'
#
loop_
_entity.id
_entity.type
_entity.pdbx_description
1 polymer ?
#
loop_
_entity_poly.entity_id
_entity_poly.type
_entity_poly.pdbx_seq_one_letter_code
_entity_poly.pdbx_strand_id
1 'polypeptide(L)'
;MTVAAPLRPVARAEGGLPARRAMVRWAWRMLRREWRSQILVTLLLLVAVAVAVCGGTALYHAPPPADPTLGTARDVWVLNGQDPPAMTADITALRRAYGTVDMVGHTPERAPGLARPVDYRAQPLGGTHTGHLLAIHRGRYPSGATEAAVTTGTAKLLGLRLGGSIALDGHPRTIVGIAENPSDLTDDFVLVAPAGGRRRGRCRCSGTGTAARAHG
;
A
#
# COMPACT_ATOMS: atom_id res chain seq x y z
N MET A 1 -53.33 -2.61 79.49
CA MET A 1 -52.28 -3.58 79.86
C MET A 1 -51.92 -4.34 78.58
N THR A 2 -50.84 -3.93 77.91
CA THR A 2 -50.40 -4.53 76.60
C THR A 2 -49.17 -5.37 76.94
N VAL A 3 -49.30 -6.69 76.83
CA VAL A 3 -48.21 -7.64 77.06
C VAL A 3 -47.36 -7.73 75.78
N ALA A 4 -46.09 -7.26 75.93
CA ALA A 4 -45.10 -7.39 74.84
C ALA A 4 -44.62 -8.85 74.80
N ALA A 5 -44.71 -9.45 73.56
CA ALA A 5 -44.19 -10.78 73.30
C ALA A 5 -42.65 -10.71 73.12
N PRO A 6 -41.89 -11.67 73.68
CA PRO A 6 -40.44 -11.67 73.58
C PRO A 6 -39.98 -12.05 72.16
N LEU A 7 -39.10 -11.23 71.57
CA LEU A 7 -38.42 -11.51 70.33
C LEU A 7 -37.52 -12.75 70.49
N ARG A 8 -37.81 -13.80 69.71
CA ARG A 8 -36.89 -14.94 69.60
C ARG A 8 -35.62 -14.55 68.83
N PRO A 9 -34.44 -14.87 69.35
CA PRO A 9 -33.21 -14.62 68.62
C PRO A 9 -33.19 -15.54 67.39
N VAL A 10 -32.99 -14.91 66.22
CA VAL A 10 -32.73 -15.62 64.95
C VAL A 10 -31.37 -16.27 65.05
N ALA A 11 -31.32 -17.58 65.11
CA ALA A 11 -30.08 -18.35 65.10
C ALA A 11 -29.36 -18.06 63.77
N ARG A 12 -28.17 -17.43 63.89
CA ARG A 12 -27.25 -17.31 62.77
C ARG A 12 -26.86 -18.71 62.33
N ALA A 13 -27.26 -19.09 61.14
CA ALA A 13 -26.79 -20.31 60.49
C ALA A 13 -25.27 -20.11 60.19
N GLU A 14 -24.43 -20.70 61.04
CA GLU A 14 -23.02 -20.85 60.77
C GLU A 14 -22.86 -21.75 59.54
N GLY A 15 -22.55 -21.10 58.42
CA GLY A 15 -22.20 -21.78 57.15
C GLY A 15 -20.89 -22.51 57.29
N GLY A 16 -20.90 -23.66 58.00
CA GLY A 16 -19.72 -24.47 58.21
C GLY A 16 -19.20 -25.13 56.94
N LEU A 17 -17.97 -25.61 57.00
CA LEU A 17 -17.26 -26.38 55.95
C LEU A 17 -18.11 -27.41 55.15
N PRO A 18 -19.12 -28.09 55.76
CA PRO A 18 -19.99 -29.01 55.02
C PRO A 18 -20.86 -28.32 53.96
N ALA A 19 -21.35 -27.10 54.19
CA ALA A 19 -22.15 -26.36 53.23
C ALA A 19 -21.34 -25.96 51.97
N ARG A 20 -20.10 -25.57 52.16
CA ARG A 20 -19.19 -25.27 51.01
C ARG A 20 -18.88 -26.51 50.20
N ARG A 21 -18.67 -27.67 50.85
CA ARG A 21 -18.45 -28.93 50.12
C ARG A 21 -19.67 -29.38 49.34
N ALA A 22 -20.87 -29.15 49.85
CA ALA A 22 -22.12 -29.44 49.17
C ALA A 22 -22.29 -28.57 47.91
N MET A 23 -22.01 -27.26 48.02
CA MET A 23 -22.01 -26.34 46.87
C MET A 23 -20.99 -26.73 45.79
N VAL A 24 -19.77 -27.08 46.18
CA VAL A 24 -18.75 -27.51 45.20
C VAL A 24 -19.13 -28.79 44.49
N ARG A 25 -19.72 -29.79 45.23
CA ARG A 25 -20.19 -31.03 44.60
C ARG A 25 -21.38 -30.79 43.66
N TRP A 26 -22.26 -29.86 44.02
CA TRP A 26 -23.40 -29.51 43.15
C TRP A 26 -22.93 -28.79 41.89
N ALA A 27 -22.06 -27.80 42.03
CA ALA A 27 -21.42 -27.08 40.92
C ALA A 27 -20.65 -28.03 40.00
N TRP A 28 -19.91 -29.01 40.60
CA TRP A 28 -19.18 -30.01 39.80
C TRP A 28 -20.10 -30.94 39.02
N ARG A 29 -21.24 -31.34 39.61
CA ARG A 29 -22.23 -32.15 38.90
C ARG A 29 -22.90 -31.37 37.77
N MET A 30 -23.21 -30.13 37.98
CA MET A 30 -23.78 -29.24 36.97
C MET A 30 -22.81 -28.99 35.83
N LEU A 31 -21.55 -28.68 36.16
CA LEU A 31 -20.47 -28.55 35.18
C LEU A 31 -20.28 -29.81 34.33
N ARG A 32 -20.31 -30.99 34.99
CA ARG A 32 -20.12 -32.27 34.30
C ARG A 32 -21.32 -32.64 33.39
N ARG A 33 -22.50 -32.12 33.70
CA ARG A 33 -23.69 -32.34 32.87
C ARG A 33 -23.70 -31.44 31.64
N GLU A 34 -23.19 -30.22 31.77
CA GLU A 34 -23.12 -29.22 30.72
C GLU A 34 -21.77 -29.19 29.98
N TRP A 35 -20.82 -30.01 30.42
CA TRP A 35 -19.48 -30.01 29.87
C TRP A 35 -19.44 -30.26 28.36
N ARG A 36 -20.32 -31.11 27.88
CA ARG A 36 -20.39 -31.40 26.44
C ARG A 36 -20.76 -30.16 25.62
N SER A 37 -21.72 -29.38 26.08
CA SER A 37 -22.12 -28.13 25.40
C SER A 37 -21.05 -27.06 25.52
N GLN A 38 -20.39 -26.95 26.67
CA GLN A 38 -19.31 -25.99 26.87
C GLN A 38 -18.06 -26.33 26.06
N ILE A 39 -17.71 -27.61 25.93
CA ILE A 39 -16.63 -28.06 25.04
C ILE A 39 -16.97 -27.71 23.59
N LEU A 40 -18.20 -27.91 23.16
CA LEU A 40 -18.62 -27.58 21.80
C LEU A 40 -18.50 -26.08 21.50
N VAL A 41 -18.96 -25.24 22.43
CA VAL A 41 -18.85 -23.78 22.31
C VAL A 41 -17.38 -23.34 22.32
N THR A 42 -16.55 -23.90 23.23
CA THR A 42 -15.13 -23.57 23.31
C THR A 42 -14.40 -24.01 22.05
N LEU A 43 -14.70 -25.19 21.51
CA LEU A 43 -14.11 -25.69 20.28
C LEU A 43 -14.51 -24.82 19.08
N LEU A 44 -15.76 -24.40 19.00
CA LEU A 44 -16.27 -23.51 17.96
C LEU A 44 -15.57 -22.14 18.01
N LEU A 45 -15.37 -21.61 19.21
CA LEU A 45 -14.67 -20.36 19.44
C LEU A 45 -13.18 -20.46 19.08
N LEU A 46 -12.53 -21.56 19.42
CA LEU A 46 -11.15 -21.87 19.03
C LEU A 46 -11.00 -21.95 17.51
N VAL A 47 -11.91 -22.65 16.84
CA VAL A 47 -11.93 -22.74 15.37
C VAL A 47 -12.14 -21.37 14.75
N ALA A 48 -13.08 -20.58 15.26
CA ALA A 48 -13.34 -19.23 14.76
C ALA A 48 -12.12 -18.32 14.90
N VAL A 49 -11.44 -18.37 16.06
CA VAL A 49 -10.20 -17.61 16.28
C VAL A 49 -9.08 -18.11 15.36
N ALA A 50 -8.91 -19.41 15.21
CA ALA A 50 -7.91 -19.98 14.33
C ALA A 50 -8.14 -19.56 12.86
N VAL A 51 -9.38 -19.60 12.38
CA VAL A 51 -9.75 -19.13 11.03
C VAL A 51 -9.50 -17.63 10.88
N ALA A 52 -9.83 -16.82 11.88
CA ALA A 52 -9.57 -15.38 11.86
C ALA A 52 -8.08 -15.06 11.83
N VAL A 53 -7.27 -15.76 12.62
CA VAL A 53 -5.81 -15.57 12.64
C VAL A 53 -5.18 -16.07 11.34
N CYS A 54 -5.50 -17.28 10.90
CA CYS A 54 -4.96 -17.83 9.65
C CYS A 54 -5.42 -17.03 8.43
N GLY A 55 -6.69 -16.62 8.39
CA GLY A 55 -7.22 -15.78 7.31
C GLY A 55 -6.58 -14.38 7.31
N GLY A 56 -6.42 -13.76 8.47
CA GLY A 56 -5.76 -12.47 8.61
C GLY A 56 -4.29 -12.52 8.19
N THR A 57 -3.55 -13.55 8.59
CA THR A 57 -2.15 -13.73 8.17
C THR A 57 -2.03 -14.03 6.67
N ALA A 58 -2.93 -14.83 6.10
CA ALA A 58 -2.96 -15.11 4.66
C ALA A 58 -3.22 -13.84 3.84
N LEU A 59 -4.16 -12.98 4.27
CA LEU A 59 -4.43 -11.68 3.63
C LEU A 59 -3.27 -10.71 3.79
N TYR A 60 -2.59 -10.71 4.94
CA TYR A 60 -1.44 -9.84 5.18
C TYR A 60 -0.21 -10.24 4.36
N HIS A 61 -0.03 -11.54 4.09
CA HIS A 61 1.05 -12.09 3.26
C HIS A 61 0.66 -12.32 1.80
N ALA A 62 -0.62 -12.10 1.46
CA ALA A 62 -1.01 -12.16 0.05
C ALA A 62 -0.23 -11.07 -0.71
N PRO A 63 0.45 -11.42 -1.83
CA PRO A 63 1.03 -10.40 -2.68
C PRO A 63 -0.09 -9.43 -3.06
N PRO A 64 0.16 -8.11 -2.99
CA PRO A 64 -0.81 -7.14 -3.45
C PRO A 64 -1.25 -7.53 -4.86
N PRO A 65 -2.54 -7.38 -5.21
CA PRO A 65 -3.00 -7.64 -6.56
C PRO A 65 -2.09 -6.88 -7.51
N ALA A 66 -1.68 -7.54 -8.61
CA ALA A 66 -0.80 -6.93 -9.60
C ALA A 66 -1.42 -5.59 -10.01
N ASP A 67 -0.83 -4.50 -9.53
CA ASP A 67 -1.26 -3.16 -9.85
C ASP A 67 -0.94 -2.95 -11.34
N PRO A 68 -1.93 -2.75 -12.21
CA PRO A 68 -1.69 -2.56 -13.64
C PRO A 68 -0.76 -1.37 -13.91
N THR A 69 -0.61 -0.47 -12.94
CA THR A 69 0.32 0.67 -13.03
C THR A 69 1.79 0.27 -12.80
N LEU A 70 2.06 -0.95 -12.35
CA LEU A 70 3.40 -1.44 -12.04
C LEU A 70 4.02 -2.32 -13.14
N GLY A 71 3.26 -2.59 -14.15
CA GLY A 71 3.72 -3.41 -15.26
C GLY A 71 3.98 -4.87 -14.88
N THR A 72 5.10 -5.43 -15.33
CA THR A 72 5.51 -6.81 -15.00
C THR A 72 6.36 -6.89 -13.74
N ALA A 73 6.54 -5.79 -13.01
CA ALA A 73 7.31 -5.78 -11.77
C ALA A 73 6.55 -6.47 -10.63
N ARG A 74 7.25 -7.27 -9.86
CA ARG A 74 6.71 -7.89 -8.63
C ARG A 74 6.84 -7.00 -7.42
N ASP A 75 7.92 -6.23 -7.36
CA ASP A 75 8.26 -5.40 -6.22
C ASP A 75 8.44 -3.96 -6.66
N VAL A 76 7.96 -3.04 -5.85
CA VAL A 76 8.09 -1.60 -6.10
C VAL A 76 8.62 -0.93 -4.85
N TRP A 77 9.67 -0.15 -5.03
CA TRP A 77 10.26 0.66 -3.98
C TRP A 77 10.04 2.13 -4.30
N VAL A 78 9.60 2.87 -3.31
CA VAL A 78 9.46 4.33 -3.41
C VAL A 78 10.64 4.98 -2.72
N LEU A 79 11.52 5.58 -3.51
CA LEU A 79 12.67 6.31 -3.01
C LEU A 79 12.35 7.80 -2.90
N ASN A 80 12.87 8.43 -1.85
CA ASN A 80 12.75 9.88 -1.69
C ASN A 80 13.89 10.58 -2.45
N GLY A 81 13.53 11.37 -3.46
CA GLY A 81 14.50 12.13 -4.28
C GLY A 81 15.06 13.39 -3.63
N GLN A 82 14.81 13.61 -2.34
CA GLN A 82 15.30 14.81 -1.61
C GLN A 82 16.82 14.75 -1.35
N ASP A 83 17.37 13.54 -1.22
CA ASP A 83 18.80 13.30 -1.05
C ASP A 83 19.35 12.51 -2.25
N PRO A 84 19.89 13.17 -3.27
CA PRO A 84 20.39 12.51 -4.47
C PRO A 84 21.55 11.52 -4.23
N PRO A 85 22.52 11.77 -3.34
CA PRO A 85 23.56 10.81 -3.00
C PRO A 85 23.00 9.54 -2.38
N ALA A 86 22.13 9.65 -1.36
CA ALA A 86 21.49 8.51 -0.72
C ALA A 86 20.65 7.71 -1.73
N MET A 87 19.84 8.38 -2.54
CA MET A 87 19.04 7.74 -3.58
C MET A 87 19.91 6.95 -4.59
N THR A 88 21.09 7.47 -4.95
CA THR A 88 22.01 6.78 -5.87
C THR A 88 22.58 5.52 -5.22
N ALA A 89 22.91 5.58 -3.92
CA ALA A 89 23.37 4.43 -3.16
C ALA A 89 22.28 3.35 -3.06
N ASP A 90 21.03 3.75 -2.76
CA ASP A 90 19.88 2.86 -2.68
C ASP A 90 19.60 2.17 -4.01
N ILE A 91 19.61 2.91 -5.13
CA ILE A 91 19.44 2.35 -6.48
C ILE A 91 20.54 1.32 -6.78
N THR A 92 21.77 1.62 -6.38
CA THR A 92 22.89 0.71 -6.59
C THR A 92 22.73 -0.56 -5.76
N ALA A 93 22.27 -0.43 -4.51
CA ALA A 93 21.97 -1.58 -3.64
C ALA A 93 20.82 -2.43 -4.21
N LEU A 94 19.74 -1.78 -4.67
CA LEU A 94 18.61 -2.47 -5.31
C LEU A 94 19.04 -3.23 -6.56
N ARG A 95 19.84 -2.63 -7.42
CA ARG A 95 20.38 -3.31 -8.61
C ARG A 95 21.27 -4.50 -8.29
N ARG A 96 22.05 -4.42 -7.22
CA ARG A 96 22.85 -5.57 -6.75
C ARG A 96 21.98 -6.69 -6.20
N ALA A 97 20.93 -6.34 -5.46
CA ALA A 97 20.05 -7.33 -4.81
C ALA A 97 19.06 -7.99 -5.79
N TYR A 98 18.55 -7.21 -6.75
CA TYR A 98 17.42 -7.62 -7.60
C TYR A 98 17.75 -7.67 -9.10
N GLY A 99 18.96 -7.35 -9.50
CA GLY A 99 19.36 -7.37 -10.89
C GLY A 99 18.80 -6.19 -11.69
N THR A 100 17.86 -6.47 -12.60
CA THR A 100 17.27 -5.43 -13.43
C THR A 100 16.24 -4.62 -12.65
N VAL A 101 16.45 -3.32 -12.56
CA VAL A 101 15.57 -2.38 -11.86
C VAL A 101 15.27 -1.22 -12.78
N ASP A 102 14.01 -1.02 -13.09
CA ASP A 102 13.54 0.16 -13.83
C ASP A 102 13.23 1.29 -12.87
N MET A 103 13.48 2.50 -13.32
CA MET A 103 13.23 3.71 -12.54
C MET A 103 12.21 4.58 -13.24
N VAL A 104 11.17 4.95 -12.49
CA VAL A 104 10.18 5.94 -12.91
C VAL A 104 10.21 7.09 -11.91
N GLY A 105 10.63 8.27 -12.37
CA GLY A 105 10.60 9.49 -11.57
C GLY A 105 9.23 10.14 -11.67
N HIS A 106 8.67 10.53 -10.55
CA HIS A 106 7.41 11.28 -10.46
C HIS A 106 7.67 12.59 -9.74
N THR A 107 7.33 13.69 -10.37
CA THR A 107 7.43 15.03 -9.77
C THR A 107 6.11 15.76 -10.00
N PRO A 108 5.25 15.86 -8.97
CA PRO A 108 4.02 16.65 -9.09
C PRO A 108 4.37 18.13 -9.19
N GLU A 109 3.97 18.78 -10.25
CA GLU A 109 4.24 20.18 -10.49
C GLU A 109 2.98 20.97 -10.85
N ARG A 110 2.94 22.21 -10.45
CA ARG A 110 1.82 23.11 -10.75
C ARG A 110 2.01 23.72 -12.13
N ALA A 111 1.12 23.40 -13.06
CA ALA A 111 1.06 24.07 -14.33
C ALA A 111 0.20 25.35 -14.23
N PRO A 112 0.58 26.45 -14.88
CA PRO A 112 -0.24 27.67 -14.90
C PRO A 112 -1.65 27.38 -15.39
N GLY A 113 -2.65 27.87 -14.64
CA GLY A 113 -4.07 27.70 -15.00
C GLY A 113 -4.71 26.38 -14.55
N LEU A 114 -3.99 25.50 -13.88
CA LEU A 114 -4.55 24.25 -13.36
C LEU A 114 -4.66 24.24 -11.84
N ALA A 115 -5.82 23.78 -11.34
CA ALA A 115 -6.05 23.58 -9.91
C ALA A 115 -5.34 22.33 -9.36
N ARG A 116 -5.03 21.35 -10.23
CA ARG A 116 -4.33 20.12 -9.87
C ARG A 116 -2.91 20.13 -10.40
N PRO A 117 -1.94 19.62 -9.63
CA PRO A 117 -0.60 19.42 -10.15
C PRO A 117 -0.62 18.36 -11.26
N VAL A 118 0.20 18.56 -12.27
CA VAL A 118 0.46 17.58 -13.33
C VAL A 118 1.66 16.73 -12.93
N ASP A 119 1.59 15.42 -13.17
CA ASP A 119 2.71 14.54 -12.90
C ASP A 119 3.77 14.66 -14.01
N TYR A 120 4.98 15.08 -13.63
CA TYR A 120 6.14 15.00 -14.52
C TYR A 120 6.82 13.66 -14.30
N ARG A 121 6.76 12.87 -15.37
CA ARG A 121 7.27 11.51 -15.36
C ARG A 121 8.57 11.42 -16.13
N ALA A 122 9.59 10.94 -15.48
CA ALA A 122 10.84 10.55 -16.12
C ALA A 122 10.91 9.02 -16.18
N GLN A 123 10.61 8.45 -17.35
CA GLN A 123 10.54 7.01 -17.56
C GLN A 123 11.26 6.62 -18.84
N PRO A 124 12.12 5.58 -18.85
CA PRO A 124 12.76 5.09 -20.08
C PRO A 124 11.74 4.40 -20.99
N LEU A 125 11.84 4.63 -22.30
CA LEU A 125 10.91 4.03 -23.27
C LEU A 125 11.01 2.49 -23.33
N GLY A 126 12.19 1.94 -23.10
CA GLY A 126 12.48 0.51 -23.20
C GLY A 126 12.74 -0.16 -21.85
N GLY A 127 12.10 0.27 -20.77
CA GLY A 127 12.22 -0.39 -19.47
C GLY A 127 11.75 -1.84 -19.52
N THR A 128 12.50 -2.74 -18.89
CA THR A 128 12.19 -4.19 -18.86
C THR A 128 10.83 -4.46 -18.22
N HIS A 129 10.51 -3.72 -17.17
CA HIS A 129 9.27 -3.88 -16.40
C HIS A 129 8.24 -2.80 -16.71
N THR A 130 8.68 -1.63 -17.12
CA THR A 130 7.84 -0.43 -17.29
C THR A 130 7.63 -0.05 -18.75
N GLY A 131 8.30 -0.72 -19.69
CA GLY A 131 8.23 -0.36 -21.12
C GLY A 131 6.82 -0.43 -21.70
N HIS A 132 5.99 -1.36 -21.27
CA HIS A 132 4.59 -1.49 -21.73
C HIS A 132 3.62 -0.48 -21.07
N LEU A 133 4.06 0.24 -20.03
CA LEU A 133 3.29 1.34 -19.40
C LEU A 133 3.41 2.65 -20.18
N LEU A 134 4.15 2.67 -21.28
CA LEU A 134 4.41 3.86 -22.07
C LEU A 134 4.36 3.55 -23.56
N ALA A 135 3.42 4.14 -24.24
CA ALA A 135 3.32 4.13 -25.70
C ALA A 135 3.40 5.55 -26.27
N ILE A 136 4.04 5.69 -27.43
CA ILE A 136 4.07 6.95 -28.17
C ILE A 136 3.11 6.81 -29.33
N HIS A 137 2.01 7.58 -29.31
CA HIS A 137 1.00 7.58 -30.36
C HIS A 137 1.35 8.45 -31.55
N ARG A 138 1.98 9.60 -31.28
CA ARG A 138 2.33 10.59 -32.32
C ARG A 138 3.64 11.25 -31.95
N GLY A 139 4.42 11.60 -32.98
CA GLY A 139 5.73 12.22 -32.76
C GLY A 139 6.77 11.22 -32.30
N ARG A 140 7.60 11.61 -31.34
CA ARG A 140 8.71 10.79 -30.82
C ARG A 140 8.88 10.92 -29.33
N TYR A 141 9.65 10.01 -28.76
CA TYR A 141 10.09 10.08 -27.36
C TYR A 141 11.04 11.28 -27.16
N PRO A 142 10.93 12.03 -26.03
CA PRO A 142 11.84 13.12 -25.72
C PRO A 142 13.26 12.59 -25.46
N SER A 143 14.23 13.12 -26.21
CA SER A 143 15.63 12.70 -26.13
C SER A 143 16.53 13.67 -25.37
N GLY A 144 16.05 14.89 -25.10
CA GLY A 144 16.82 15.96 -24.49
C GLY A 144 16.09 16.67 -23.34
N ALA A 145 16.85 17.48 -22.62
CA ALA A 145 16.33 18.25 -21.48
C ALA A 145 15.32 19.34 -21.89
N THR A 146 15.33 19.76 -23.14
CA THR A 146 14.45 20.79 -23.70
C THR A 146 13.22 20.23 -24.39
N GLU A 147 13.00 18.91 -24.31
CA GLU A 147 11.91 18.21 -24.94
C GLU A 147 10.98 17.57 -23.92
N ALA A 148 9.71 17.46 -24.29
CA ALA A 148 8.72 16.74 -23.52
C ALA A 148 7.74 16.04 -24.45
N ALA A 149 7.10 14.97 -23.96
CA ALA A 149 5.89 14.43 -24.55
C ALA A 149 4.75 14.56 -23.54
N VAL A 150 3.52 14.61 -24.00
CA VAL A 150 2.35 14.80 -23.12
C VAL A 150 1.29 13.76 -23.44
N THR A 151 0.47 13.41 -22.45
CA THR A 151 -0.70 12.57 -22.71
C THR A 151 -1.78 13.37 -23.44
N THR A 152 -2.68 12.65 -24.12
CA THR A 152 -3.79 13.28 -24.83
C THR A 152 -4.66 14.12 -23.88
N GLY A 153 -4.88 13.64 -22.63
CA GLY A 153 -5.62 14.38 -21.61
C GLY A 153 -4.90 15.67 -21.22
N THR A 154 -3.60 15.58 -20.86
CA THR A 154 -2.78 16.75 -20.53
C THR A 154 -2.69 17.73 -21.70
N ALA A 155 -2.56 17.26 -22.94
CA ALA A 155 -2.54 18.11 -24.12
C ALA A 155 -3.83 18.92 -24.27
N LYS A 156 -4.99 18.27 -24.12
CA LYS A 156 -6.30 18.93 -24.15
C LYS A 156 -6.45 19.94 -23.00
N LEU A 157 -6.07 19.54 -21.80
CA LEU A 157 -6.21 20.33 -20.58
C LEU A 157 -5.39 21.63 -20.63
N LEU A 158 -4.19 21.57 -21.19
CA LEU A 158 -3.26 22.70 -21.30
C LEU A 158 -3.27 23.40 -22.67
N GLY A 159 -4.11 22.94 -23.60
CA GLY A 159 -4.16 23.49 -24.96
C GLY A 159 -2.87 23.25 -25.77
N LEU A 160 -2.12 22.20 -25.45
CA LEU A 160 -0.82 21.90 -26.08
C LEU A 160 -0.98 21.15 -27.40
N ARG A 161 -0.03 21.37 -28.30
CA ARG A 161 0.06 20.67 -29.58
C ARG A 161 1.49 20.21 -29.83
N LEU A 162 1.64 19.24 -30.70
CA LEU A 162 2.95 18.81 -31.16
C LEU A 162 3.69 20.01 -31.78
N GLY A 163 4.93 20.21 -31.40
CA GLY A 163 5.74 21.41 -31.75
C GLY A 163 5.48 22.63 -30.89
N GLY A 164 4.44 22.60 -30.03
CA GLY A 164 4.19 23.64 -29.04
C GLY A 164 5.20 23.65 -27.89
N SER A 165 5.09 24.60 -26.99
CA SER A 165 5.98 24.74 -25.86
C SER A 165 5.22 24.71 -24.53
N ILE A 166 5.82 24.12 -23.53
CA ILE A 166 5.34 24.13 -22.14
C ILE A 166 6.49 24.59 -21.22
N ALA A 167 6.20 25.45 -20.29
CA ALA A 167 7.18 25.83 -19.25
C ALA A 167 7.13 24.81 -18.11
N LEU A 168 8.27 24.16 -17.83
CA LEU A 168 8.46 23.20 -16.77
C LEU A 168 9.64 23.64 -15.91
N ASP A 169 9.50 23.71 -14.60
CA ASP A 169 10.54 24.24 -13.68
C ASP A 169 11.10 25.61 -14.13
N GLY A 170 10.27 26.45 -14.71
CA GLY A 170 10.68 27.71 -15.29
C GLY A 170 11.46 27.61 -16.61
N HIS A 171 11.64 26.42 -17.18
CA HIS A 171 12.32 26.18 -18.45
C HIS A 171 11.33 25.81 -19.57
N PRO A 172 11.40 26.44 -20.74
CA PRO A 172 10.58 26.07 -21.87
C PRO A 172 11.00 24.71 -22.43
N ARG A 173 10.03 23.85 -22.70
CA ARG A 173 10.27 22.55 -23.37
C ARG A 173 9.35 22.41 -24.57
N THR A 174 9.89 21.91 -25.66
CA THR A 174 9.13 21.65 -26.88
C THR A 174 8.40 20.31 -26.78
N ILE A 175 7.12 20.27 -27.13
CA ILE A 175 6.34 19.03 -27.17
C ILE A 175 6.70 18.28 -28.44
N VAL A 176 7.41 17.17 -28.30
CA VAL A 176 7.90 16.34 -29.40
C VAL A 176 7.07 15.07 -29.62
N GLY A 177 6.16 14.73 -28.70
CA GLY A 177 5.36 13.54 -28.80
C GLY A 177 4.06 13.60 -27.99
N ILE A 178 3.13 12.75 -28.37
CA ILE A 178 1.94 12.40 -27.60
C ILE A 178 2.12 10.98 -27.08
N ALA A 179 2.15 10.85 -25.78
CA ALA A 179 2.35 9.61 -25.04
C ALA A 179 1.03 9.13 -24.44
N GLU A 180 1.01 7.89 -24.03
CA GLU A 180 -0.13 7.27 -23.34
C GLU A 180 0.37 6.15 -22.43
N ASN A 181 -0.34 5.92 -21.35
CA ASN A 181 -0.23 4.70 -20.57
C ASN A 181 -1.31 3.71 -21.05
N PRO A 182 -0.98 2.66 -21.80
CA PRO A 182 -1.98 1.73 -22.33
C PRO A 182 -2.73 0.96 -21.24
N SER A 183 -2.15 0.86 -20.06
CA SER A 183 -2.77 0.17 -18.90
C SER A 183 -3.75 1.06 -18.13
N ASP A 184 -3.62 2.39 -18.27
CA ASP A 184 -4.50 3.36 -17.64
C ASP A 184 -4.59 4.63 -18.51
N LEU A 185 -5.65 4.71 -19.32
CA LEU A 185 -5.90 5.84 -20.22
C LEU A 185 -6.28 7.14 -19.48
N THR A 186 -6.55 7.07 -18.19
CA THR A 186 -6.84 8.24 -17.34
C THR A 186 -5.60 8.81 -16.66
N ASP A 187 -4.46 8.15 -16.84
CA ASP A 187 -3.17 8.55 -16.30
C ASP A 187 -2.60 9.73 -17.10
N ASP A 188 -2.83 10.94 -16.59
CA ASP A 188 -2.41 12.18 -17.24
C ASP A 188 -1.05 12.65 -16.73
N PHE A 189 -0.07 12.72 -17.63
CA PHE A 189 1.29 13.12 -17.29
C PHE A 189 2.01 13.89 -18.39
N VAL A 190 3.11 14.50 -18.04
CA VAL A 190 4.13 15.05 -18.94
C VAL A 190 5.38 14.19 -18.85
N LEU A 191 5.78 13.58 -19.95
CA LEU A 191 6.96 12.74 -20.05
C LEU A 191 8.18 13.56 -20.38
N VAL A 192 9.27 13.37 -19.65
CA VAL A 192 10.58 14.01 -19.87
C VAL A 192 11.67 12.94 -19.94
N ALA A 193 12.77 13.27 -20.62
CA ALA A 193 13.90 12.36 -20.68
C ALA A 193 14.53 12.13 -19.30
N PRO A 194 14.92 10.89 -18.94
CA PRO A 194 15.47 10.57 -17.60
C PRO A 194 16.75 11.35 -17.25
N ALA A 195 17.56 11.71 -18.25
CA ALA A 195 18.83 12.39 -18.06
C ALA A 195 18.73 13.91 -17.83
N GLY A 196 17.56 14.51 -18.09
CA GLY A 196 17.38 15.97 -18.02
C GLY A 196 16.68 16.48 -16.77
N GLY A 197 16.19 15.59 -15.92
CA GLY A 197 15.41 15.96 -14.75
C GLY A 197 16.30 16.20 -13.53
N ARG A 198 16.29 17.40 -12.95
CA ARG A 198 16.65 17.58 -11.55
C ARG A 198 15.74 16.66 -10.74
N ARG A 199 16.33 15.65 -10.12
CA ARG A 199 15.64 14.60 -9.37
C ARG A 199 15.10 15.14 -8.03
N ARG A 200 14.20 16.12 -8.08
CA ARG A 200 13.46 16.60 -6.92
C ARG A 200 12.07 15.96 -6.94
N GLY A 201 11.96 14.69 -6.62
CA GLY A 201 10.68 14.01 -6.65
C GLY A 201 10.76 12.62 -6.04
N ARG A 202 9.66 11.93 -6.02
CA ARG A 202 9.62 10.51 -5.64
C ARG A 202 10.06 9.68 -6.84
N CYS A 203 11.01 8.79 -6.64
CA CYS A 203 11.33 7.77 -7.64
C CYS A 203 10.67 6.47 -7.22
N ARG A 204 9.95 5.83 -8.16
CA ARG A 204 9.53 4.45 -8.02
C ARG A 204 10.53 3.58 -8.74
N CYS A 205 11.09 2.62 -8.04
CA CYS A 205 11.91 1.57 -8.63
C CYS A 205 11.09 0.30 -8.69
N SER A 206 11.05 -0.34 -9.84
CA SER A 206 10.34 -1.61 -10.03
C SER A 206 11.33 -2.67 -10.47
N GLY A 207 11.28 -3.84 -9.85
CA GLY A 207 12.16 -4.95 -10.17
C GLY A 207 11.49 -6.30 -9.89
N THR A 208 12.08 -7.36 -10.44
CA THR A 208 11.73 -8.73 -10.13
C THR A 208 12.94 -9.41 -9.53
N GLY A 209 12.87 -9.76 -8.26
CA GLY A 209 13.91 -10.51 -7.60
C GLY A 209 13.36 -11.28 -6.41
N THR A 210 13.85 -12.48 -6.20
CA THR A 210 13.56 -13.25 -4.98
C THR A 210 14.36 -12.63 -3.85
N ALA A 211 13.71 -11.80 -3.04
CA ALA A 211 14.35 -11.27 -1.84
C ALA A 211 14.65 -12.41 -0.88
N ALA A 212 15.90 -12.77 -0.72
CA ALA A 212 16.36 -13.41 0.50
C ALA A 212 16.19 -12.36 1.61
N ARG A 213 15.19 -12.53 2.49
CA ARG A 213 15.02 -11.73 3.69
C ARG A 213 16.29 -11.84 4.52
N ALA A 214 17.13 -10.83 4.47
CA ALA A 214 18.12 -10.62 5.51
C ALA A 214 17.38 -10.02 6.71
N HIS A 215 17.02 -10.84 7.67
CA HIS A 215 16.71 -10.41 9.01
C HIS A 215 18.04 -10.03 9.69
N GLY A 216 18.25 -8.76 9.93
CA GLY A 216 19.17 -8.20 10.87
C GLY A 216 18.41 -7.41 11.91
#